data_8cc91d6473e0570ef0bc2ed0fd58a8c4
#
_entry.id   8cc91d6473e0570ef0bc2ed0fd58a8c4
#
_cell.length_a   1.000
_cell.length_b   1.000
_cell.length_c   1.000
_cell.angle_alpha   90.00
_cell.angle_beta   90.00
_cell.angle_gamma   90.00
#
_symmetry.space_group_name_H-M   'P 1'
#
loop_
_entity.id
_entity.type
_entity.pdbx_description
1 polymer ?
#
loop_
_entity_poly.entity_id
_entity_poly.type
_entity_poly.pdbx_seq_one_letter_code
_entity_poly.pdbx_strand_id
1 'polypeptide(L)'
;MKIKIYIGLIVGFVSSLFIGIGFAGAANWVMPATPLSMDKLFVKLSYVRGESRIPGAATEPWPREIKYQRRIIDFHNDKFKLESEIFRLDHPPQKIIPHAVGISEVLWAICPRQRLLMFNEVAADPRFSMIADEITVTRRIFNSKESELIIAAQPDLVLTVIFSDAIFKQRLRQAGIPTLDLGSPDSLESVLKEIKLLGEILGEDANAAALLRIIKSEQARLSAALPPQPTPLRLLYYDMGGYIPGKSSNFTSLCEMVGAVNVGAEQGINSWRQIDHETLLKWDPDIIIIPLESNLKVTLLQDPLLQHCRALKSGKLLPIPGLYLRTNSQFLLLSANLLAGIIYPDAY
;
A
#
# COMPACT_ATOMS: atom_id res chain seq x y z
N MET A 1 -17.52 -23.00 4.18
CA MET A 1 -17.46 -23.06 5.66
C MET A 1 -16.08 -22.74 6.22
N LYS A 2 -14.96 -22.94 5.48
CA LYS A 2 -13.59 -22.61 5.93
C LYS A 2 -13.19 -21.14 5.74
N ILE A 3 -13.79 -20.42 4.79
CA ILE A 3 -13.48 -19.00 4.49
C ILE A 3 -14.00 -18.05 5.59
N LYS A 4 -15.14 -18.35 6.22
CA LYS A 4 -15.65 -17.53 7.34
C LYS A 4 -14.75 -17.52 8.57
N ILE A 5 -13.96 -18.58 8.78
CA ILE A 5 -13.03 -18.68 9.92
C ILE A 5 -11.79 -17.80 9.69
N TYR A 6 -11.32 -17.66 8.43
CA TYR A 6 -10.14 -16.84 8.10
C TYR A 6 -10.39 -15.33 8.23
N ILE A 7 -11.56 -14.88 7.82
CA ILE A 7 -11.90 -13.45 7.87
C ILE A 7 -12.21 -12.99 9.30
N GLY A 8 -12.87 -13.84 10.07
CA GLY A 8 -13.03 -13.63 11.53
C GLY A 8 -11.69 -13.62 12.28
N LEU A 9 -10.69 -14.36 11.80
CA LEU A 9 -9.33 -14.36 12.34
C LEU A 9 -8.55 -13.09 11.99
N ILE A 10 -8.70 -12.52 10.78
CA ILE A 10 -8.02 -11.26 10.41
C ILE A 10 -8.57 -10.10 11.24
N VAL A 11 -9.88 -9.99 11.41
CA VAL A 11 -10.49 -8.97 12.28
C VAL A 11 -10.22 -9.25 13.76
N GLY A 12 -10.27 -10.51 14.19
CA GLY A 12 -9.94 -10.95 15.55
C GLY A 12 -8.45 -10.92 15.85
N PHE A 13 -7.57 -11.16 14.86
CA PHE A 13 -6.12 -11.17 15.03
C PHE A 13 -5.52 -9.76 15.11
N VAL A 14 -6.06 -8.80 14.34
CA VAL A 14 -5.71 -7.38 14.55
C VAL A 14 -6.08 -6.96 15.99
N SER A 15 -7.20 -7.43 16.53
CA SER A 15 -7.58 -7.17 17.93
C SER A 15 -6.73 -7.95 18.96
N SER A 16 -6.28 -9.17 18.68
CA SER A 16 -5.58 -10.03 19.62
C SER A 16 -4.05 -9.95 19.57
N LEU A 17 -3.45 -9.59 18.42
CA LEU A 17 -2.00 -9.35 18.34
C LEU A 17 -1.57 -8.10 19.10
N PHE A 18 -2.47 -7.13 19.28
CA PHE A 18 -2.22 -5.93 20.09
C PHE A 18 -2.22 -6.17 21.60
N ILE A 19 -2.70 -7.32 22.08
CA ILE A 19 -2.69 -7.67 23.51
C ILE A 19 -1.27 -8.02 24.02
N GLY A 20 -0.35 -8.37 23.12
CA GLY A 20 1.03 -8.74 23.48
C GLY A 20 2.04 -7.61 23.47
N ILE A 21 1.74 -6.46 22.88
CA ILE A 21 2.61 -5.28 22.85
C ILE A 21 1.85 -4.18 23.58
N GLY A 22 2.27 -3.81 24.76
CA GLY A 22 1.61 -2.92 25.73
C GLY A 22 1.18 -1.52 25.23
N PHE A 23 0.45 -1.44 24.13
CA PHE A 23 -0.20 -0.25 23.62
C PHE A 23 -1.67 -0.24 24.02
N ALA A 24 -1.98 0.42 25.13
CA ALA A 24 -3.33 0.53 25.70
C ALA A 24 -4.39 1.16 24.72
N GLY A 25 -3.97 1.69 23.59
CA GLY A 25 -4.87 2.33 22.60
C GLY A 25 -5.43 1.39 21.51
N ALA A 26 -4.80 0.25 21.25
CA ALA A 26 -5.19 -0.63 20.14
C ALA A 26 -6.28 -1.63 20.52
N ALA A 27 -6.43 -1.94 21.80
CA ALA A 27 -7.36 -2.96 22.28
C ALA A 27 -8.86 -2.66 22.05
N ASN A 28 -9.21 -1.41 21.78
CA ASN A 28 -10.60 -0.96 21.60
C ASN A 28 -10.89 -0.39 20.21
N TRP A 29 -9.99 -0.59 19.23
CA TRP A 29 -10.28 -0.14 17.88
C TRP A 29 -11.30 -1.07 17.21
N VAL A 30 -12.42 -0.50 16.79
CA VAL A 30 -13.50 -1.23 16.13
C VAL A 30 -13.55 -0.79 14.68
N MET A 31 -13.65 -1.76 13.76
CA MET A 31 -13.83 -1.48 12.34
C MET A 31 -15.15 -0.71 12.14
N PRO A 32 -15.12 0.48 11.54
CA PRO A 32 -16.36 1.22 11.26
C PRO A 32 -17.17 0.53 10.18
N ALA A 33 -18.45 0.89 10.05
CA ALA A 33 -19.23 0.57 8.87
C ALA A 33 -18.58 1.24 7.63
N THR A 34 -18.61 0.56 6.50
CA THR A 34 -17.93 1.01 5.27
C THR A 34 -18.86 0.92 4.06
N PRO A 35 -18.66 1.78 3.02
CA PRO A 35 -19.49 1.79 1.80
C PRO A 35 -19.61 0.43 1.12
N LEU A 36 -18.47 -0.28 1.08
CA LEU A 36 -18.38 -1.63 0.50
C LEU A 36 -17.97 -2.62 1.59
N SER A 37 -18.46 -3.86 1.50
CA SER A 37 -18.03 -4.91 2.42
C SER A 37 -16.51 -5.13 2.32
N MET A 38 -15.79 -4.90 3.42
CA MET A 38 -14.33 -5.04 3.51
C MET A 38 -13.89 -6.45 3.11
N ASP A 39 -14.57 -7.47 3.61
CA ASP A 39 -14.26 -8.88 3.34
C ASP A 39 -14.37 -9.23 1.86
N LYS A 40 -15.50 -8.83 1.24
CA LYS A 40 -15.73 -9.09 -0.19
C LYS A 40 -14.73 -8.33 -1.06
N LEU A 41 -14.41 -7.09 -0.69
CA LEU A 41 -13.44 -6.27 -1.42
C LEU A 41 -12.04 -6.85 -1.28
N PHE A 42 -11.64 -7.26 -0.07
CA PHE A 42 -10.36 -7.92 0.16
C PHE A 42 -10.21 -9.19 -0.70
N VAL A 43 -11.19 -10.08 -0.70
CA VAL A 43 -11.16 -11.32 -1.50
C VAL A 43 -10.99 -11.01 -2.99
N LYS A 44 -11.73 -10.03 -3.53
CA LYS A 44 -11.62 -9.62 -4.93
C LYS A 44 -10.24 -9.07 -5.29
N LEU A 45 -9.61 -8.33 -4.38
CA LEU A 45 -8.29 -7.73 -4.59
C LEU A 45 -7.13 -8.70 -4.36
N SER A 46 -7.34 -9.73 -3.53
CA SER A 46 -6.29 -10.70 -3.17
C SER A 46 -6.14 -11.83 -4.18
N TYR A 47 -7.17 -12.10 -4.99
CA TYR A 47 -7.17 -13.32 -5.79
C TYR A 47 -7.99 -13.20 -7.07
N VAL A 48 -7.33 -12.95 -8.19
CA VAL A 48 -7.96 -12.86 -9.52
C VAL A 48 -7.81 -14.14 -10.36
N ARG A 49 -7.16 -15.18 -9.82
CA ARG A 49 -6.90 -16.41 -10.54
C ARG A 49 -8.16 -17.24 -10.68
N GLY A 50 -8.44 -17.62 -11.89
CA GLY A 50 -9.54 -18.49 -12.26
C GLY A 50 -10.81 -17.78 -12.70
N GLU A 51 -10.92 -16.45 -12.50
CA GLU A 51 -12.13 -15.73 -12.92
C GLU A 51 -12.18 -15.43 -14.41
N SER A 52 -11.07 -15.49 -15.12
CA SER A 52 -11.09 -15.35 -16.59
C SER A 52 -9.73 -15.62 -17.21
N ARG A 53 -9.50 -16.81 -17.68
CA ARG A 53 -8.83 -16.89 -18.98
C ARG A 53 -9.79 -16.25 -19.97
N ILE A 54 -9.54 -14.97 -20.33
CA ILE A 54 -10.21 -14.38 -21.47
C ILE A 54 -9.73 -15.20 -22.66
N PRO A 55 -10.60 -15.97 -23.33
CA PRO A 55 -10.21 -16.65 -24.56
C PRO A 55 -9.78 -15.55 -25.53
N GLY A 56 -8.52 -15.53 -25.95
CA GLY A 56 -8.00 -14.57 -26.91
C GLY A 56 -7.26 -13.34 -26.38
N ALA A 57 -6.97 -13.22 -25.07
CA ALA A 57 -5.93 -12.30 -24.62
C ALA A 57 -4.59 -12.80 -25.15
N ALA A 58 -4.15 -12.26 -26.28
CA ALA A 58 -2.85 -12.57 -26.86
C ALA A 58 -1.77 -12.15 -25.86
N THR A 59 -1.11 -13.13 -25.26
CA THR A 59 0.15 -12.88 -24.56
C THR A 59 1.17 -12.56 -25.64
N GLU A 60 1.82 -11.39 -25.56
CA GLU A 60 2.93 -11.10 -26.44
C GLU A 60 3.97 -12.22 -26.39
N PRO A 61 4.53 -12.62 -27.55
CA PRO A 61 5.50 -13.72 -27.59
C PRO A 61 6.76 -13.37 -26.81
N TRP A 62 7.51 -14.37 -26.41
CA TRP A 62 8.83 -14.22 -25.85
C TRP A 62 9.90 -14.34 -26.96
N PRO A 63 11.05 -13.66 -26.88
CA PRO A 63 11.51 -12.77 -25.79
C PRO A 63 10.73 -11.45 -25.73
N ARG A 64 10.70 -10.82 -24.53
CA ARG A 64 10.09 -9.50 -24.33
C ARG A 64 11.13 -8.44 -24.01
N GLU A 65 10.97 -7.26 -24.62
CA GLU A 65 11.65 -6.03 -24.20
C GLU A 65 10.66 -5.13 -23.48
N ILE A 66 10.81 -5.06 -22.16
CA ILE A 66 9.91 -4.30 -21.31
C ILE A 66 10.51 -2.92 -21.08
N LYS A 67 9.84 -1.92 -21.64
CA LYS A 67 10.17 -0.51 -21.44
C LYS A 67 9.35 0.02 -20.27
N TYR A 68 10.03 0.52 -19.25
CA TYR A 68 9.36 1.08 -18.09
C TYR A 68 10.02 2.36 -17.61
N GLN A 69 9.25 3.13 -16.85
CA GLN A 69 9.73 4.34 -16.18
C GLN A 69 9.65 4.12 -14.69
N ARG A 70 10.77 4.32 -14.01
CA ARG A 70 10.79 4.38 -12.56
C ARG A 70 10.88 5.81 -12.08
N ARG A 71 10.22 6.10 -10.99
CA ARG A 71 10.27 7.37 -10.32
C ARG A 71 11.32 7.34 -9.22
N ILE A 72 12.27 8.25 -9.30
CA ILE A 72 13.29 8.45 -8.28
C ILE A 72 12.94 9.74 -7.52
N ILE A 73 12.81 9.64 -6.20
CA ILE A 73 12.48 10.77 -5.35
C ILE A 73 13.75 11.33 -4.73
N ASP A 74 13.99 12.62 -4.92
CA ASP A 74 15.00 13.39 -4.20
C ASP A 74 14.33 14.07 -3.01
N PHE A 75 14.44 13.44 -1.85
CA PHE A 75 13.84 13.96 -0.61
C PHE A 75 14.47 15.26 -0.11
N HIS A 76 15.71 15.57 -0.53
CA HIS A 76 16.38 16.79 -0.09
C HIS A 76 15.84 18.03 -0.80
N ASN A 77 15.51 17.86 -2.09
CA ASN A 77 15.04 18.96 -2.93
C ASN A 77 13.54 18.94 -3.18
N ASP A 78 12.80 17.99 -2.60
CA ASP A 78 11.37 17.77 -2.82
C ASP A 78 11.02 17.65 -4.32
N LYS A 79 11.89 16.96 -5.07
CA LYS A 79 11.79 16.74 -6.51
C LYS A 79 11.77 15.26 -6.84
N PHE A 80 11.29 14.96 -8.03
CA PHE A 80 11.40 13.62 -8.58
C PHE A 80 11.99 13.67 -9.99
N LYS A 81 12.63 12.56 -10.38
CA LYS A 81 13.12 12.29 -11.73
C LYS A 81 12.49 11.01 -12.24
N LEU A 82 12.08 11.01 -13.51
CA LEU A 82 11.68 9.79 -14.20
C LEU A 82 12.89 9.25 -14.97
N GLU A 83 13.25 8.00 -14.74
CA GLU A 83 14.26 7.28 -15.51
C GLU A 83 13.59 6.19 -16.33
N SER A 84 13.87 6.19 -17.64
CA SER A 84 13.41 5.15 -18.55
C SER A 84 14.45 4.05 -18.66
N GLU A 85 14.04 2.80 -18.49
CA GLU A 85 14.88 1.63 -18.62
C GLU A 85 14.23 0.61 -19.56
N ILE A 86 15.07 -0.26 -20.14
CA ILE A 86 14.64 -1.41 -20.94
C ILE A 86 15.15 -2.66 -20.25
N PHE A 87 14.27 -3.59 -19.96
CA PHE A 87 14.60 -4.88 -19.38
C PHE A 87 14.18 -5.99 -20.33
N ARG A 88 15.15 -6.82 -20.75
CA ARG A 88 14.90 -7.94 -21.64
C ARG A 88 14.74 -9.23 -20.87
N LEU A 89 13.72 -9.98 -21.20
CA LEU A 89 13.44 -11.31 -20.69
C LEU A 89 13.26 -12.27 -21.85
N ASP A 90 14.02 -13.37 -21.85
CA ASP A 90 13.97 -14.38 -22.92
C ASP A 90 12.79 -15.35 -22.74
N HIS A 91 12.30 -15.50 -21.52
CA HIS A 91 11.16 -16.35 -21.15
C HIS A 91 10.45 -15.83 -19.87
N PRO A 92 9.20 -16.27 -19.59
CA PRO A 92 8.52 -15.90 -18.35
C PRO A 92 9.30 -16.38 -17.12
N PRO A 93 9.62 -15.50 -16.15
CA PRO A 93 10.33 -15.91 -14.94
C PRO A 93 9.55 -16.97 -14.16
N GLN A 94 10.22 -18.00 -13.66
CA GLN A 94 9.63 -19.12 -12.92
C GLN A 94 10.00 -19.17 -11.44
N LYS A 95 11.11 -18.48 -11.05
CA LYS A 95 11.62 -18.41 -9.69
C LYS A 95 11.75 -16.95 -9.28
N ILE A 96 10.70 -16.39 -8.72
CA ILE A 96 10.56 -14.95 -8.49
C ILE A 96 10.66 -14.66 -7.00
N ILE A 97 11.39 -13.59 -6.65
CA ILE A 97 11.48 -13.06 -5.29
C ILE A 97 11.10 -11.58 -5.31
N PRO A 98 9.92 -11.18 -4.75
CA PRO A 98 9.59 -9.80 -4.48
C PRO A 98 10.30 -9.31 -3.21
N HIS A 99 10.95 -8.15 -3.26
CA HIS A 99 11.67 -7.56 -2.13
C HIS A 99 10.87 -6.47 -1.39
N ALA A 100 9.72 -6.06 -1.90
CA ALA A 100 8.89 -5.03 -1.29
C ALA A 100 7.46 -5.51 -1.06
N VAL A 101 6.79 -4.95 -0.04
CA VAL A 101 5.42 -5.33 0.35
C VAL A 101 4.44 -5.13 -0.80
N GLY A 102 4.39 -3.93 -1.40
CA GLY A 102 3.43 -3.64 -2.48
C GLY A 102 3.58 -4.58 -3.68
N ILE A 103 4.84 -4.86 -4.10
CA ILE A 103 5.12 -5.85 -5.14
C ILE A 103 4.64 -7.24 -4.72
N SER A 104 4.90 -7.63 -3.45
CA SER A 104 4.47 -8.93 -2.91
C SER A 104 2.95 -9.09 -2.98
N GLU A 105 2.21 -8.07 -2.63
CA GLU A 105 0.74 -8.05 -2.64
C GLU A 105 0.18 -8.13 -4.07
N VAL A 106 0.77 -7.40 -5.02
CA VAL A 106 0.37 -7.49 -6.43
C VAL A 106 0.68 -8.87 -7.00
N LEU A 107 1.89 -9.38 -6.79
CA LEU A 107 2.27 -10.72 -7.26
C LEU A 107 1.41 -11.80 -6.61
N TRP A 108 1.05 -11.64 -5.34
CA TRP A 108 0.14 -12.55 -4.67
C TRP A 108 -1.21 -12.62 -5.37
N ALA A 109 -1.72 -11.52 -5.90
CA ALA A 109 -2.98 -11.49 -6.64
C ALA A 109 -2.88 -12.10 -8.04
N ILE A 110 -1.81 -11.84 -8.80
CA ILE A 110 -1.76 -12.15 -10.24
C ILE A 110 -0.83 -13.31 -10.62
N CYS A 111 0.20 -13.63 -9.80
CA CYS A 111 1.23 -14.61 -10.16
C CYS A 111 0.94 -16.02 -9.60
N PRO A 112 1.22 -17.12 -10.34
CA PRO A 112 1.21 -18.48 -9.82
C PRO A 112 2.06 -18.66 -8.56
N ARG A 113 1.45 -19.15 -7.46
CA ARG A 113 2.10 -19.30 -6.15
C ARG A 113 3.41 -20.10 -6.21
N GLN A 114 3.46 -21.13 -7.04
CA GLN A 114 4.66 -21.96 -7.21
C GLN A 114 5.85 -21.22 -7.80
N ARG A 115 5.64 -20.10 -8.48
CA ARG A 115 6.70 -19.24 -9.02
C ARG A 115 7.28 -18.28 -7.98
N LEU A 116 6.59 -18.05 -6.85
CA LEU A 116 7.03 -17.16 -5.78
C LEU A 116 7.84 -17.96 -4.77
N LEU A 117 9.16 -17.79 -4.76
CA LEU A 117 10.07 -18.61 -3.94
C LEU A 117 10.07 -18.21 -2.47
N MET A 118 10.22 -16.93 -2.21
CA MET A 118 10.40 -16.36 -0.88
C MET A 118 9.77 -14.97 -0.82
N PHE A 119 9.53 -14.50 0.41
CA PHE A 119 9.04 -13.15 0.66
C PHE A 119 9.90 -12.44 1.70
N ASN A 120 9.99 -11.12 1.60
CA ASN A 120 10.63 -10.28 2.59
C ASN A 120 9.88 -10.36 3.94
N GLU A 121 10.60 -10.28 5.04
CA GLU A 121 10.05 -10.31 6.40
C GLU A 121 8.95 -9.27 6.64
N VAL A 122 9.09 -8.07 6.02
CA VAL A 122 8.09 -7.01 6.14
C VAL A 122 6.78 -7.39 5.43
N ALA A 123 6.85 -8.13 4.32
CA ALA A 123 5.66 -8.65 3.65
C ALA A 123 4.96 -9.77 4.45
N ALA A 124 5.66 -10.40 5.37
CA ALA A 124 5.15 -11.42 6.29
C ALA A 124 4.68 -10.84 7.64
N ASP A 125 4.79 -9.53 7.84
CA ASP A 125 4.38 -8.84 9.06
C ASP A 125 2.97 -8.21 8.88
N PRO A 126 1.96 -8.62 9.67
CA PRO A 126 0.59 -8.12 9.55
C PRO A 126 0.43 -6.62 9.86
N ARG A 127 1.46 -5.98 10.40
CA ARG A 127 1.48 -4.52 10.60
C ARG A 127 1.73 -3.75 9.30
N PHE A 128 2.23 -4.43 8.26
CA PHE A 128 2.65 -3.80 6.99
C PHE A 128 2.02 -4.42 5.76
N SER A 129 1.53 -5.65 5.83
CA SER A 129 1.04 -6.40 4.68
C SER A 129 -0.34 -7.00 4.90
N MET A 130 -1.23 -6.79 3.92
CA MET A 130 -2.59 -7.35 3.91
C MET A 130 -2.60 -8.87 3.67
N ILE A 131 -1.50 -9.45 3.20
CA ILE A 131 -1.38 -10.89 2.86
C ILE A 131 -0.40 -11.63 3.79
N ALA A 132 0.00 -11.00 4.89
CA ALA A 132 1.01 -11.55 5.80
C ALA A 132 0.67 -12.96 6.29
N ASP A 133 -0.57 -13.19 6.73
CA ASP A 133 -1.01 -14.49 7.24
C ASP A 133 -0.97 -15.58 6.18
N GLU A 134 -1.30 -15.24 4.92
CA GLU A 134 -1.24 -16.19 3.81
C GLU A 134 0.20 -16.56 3.43
N ILE A 135 1.14 -15.61 3.54
CA ILE A 135 2.56 -15.80 3.24
C ILE A 135 3.22 -16.67 4.31
N THR A 136 3.04 -16.35 5.58
CA THR A 136 3.73 -17.01 6.70
C THR A 136 3.45 -18.50 6.79
N VAL A 137 2.24 -18.92 6.43
CA VAL A 137 1.84 -20.33 6.44
C VAL A 137 2.42 -21.13 5.27
N THR A 138 2.72 -20.45 4.15
CA THR A 138 2.96 -21.16 2.88
C THR A 138 4.32 -20.93 2.26
N ARG A 139 5.12 -19.96 2.75
CA ARG A 139 6.34 -19.49 2.07
C ARG A 139 7.52 -19.29 3.00
N ARG A 140 8.71 -19.38 2.39
CA ARG A 140 9.97 -19.06 3.03
C ARG A 140 10.12 -17.54 3.14
N ILE A 141 10.50 -17.08 4.33
CA ILE A 141 10.73 -15.67 4.63
C ILE A 141 12.24 -15.41 4.69
N PHE A 142 12.67 -14.28 4.18
CA PHE A 142 14.05 -13.80 4.27
C PHE A 142 14.09 -12.39 4.90
N ASN A 143 15.20 -12.09 5.56
CA ASN A 143 15.48 -10.73 6.05
C ASN A 143 15.96 -9.84 4.89
N SER A 144 15.59 -8.58 4.89
CA SER A 144 15.87 -7.59 3.83
C SER A 144 17.35 -7.45 3.48
N LYS A 145 18.26 -7.93 4.33
CA LYS A 145 19.74 -7.84 4.13
C LYS A 145 20.38 -9.17 3.73
N GLU A 146 19.62 -10.25 3.69
CA GLU A 146 20.13 -11.62 3.42
C GLU A 146 20.30 -11.89 1.91
N SER A 147 21.24 -11.19 1.26
CA SER A 147 21.55 -11.42 -0.16
C SER A 147 22.02 -12.84 -0.44
N GLU A 148 22.79 -13.46 0.47
CA GLU A 148 23.35 -14.81 0.32
C GLU A 148 22.26 -15.88 0.24
N LEU A 149 21.20 -15.73 1.02
CA LEU A 149 20.04 -16.64 0.99
C LEU A 149 19.33 -16.59 -0.36
N ILE A 150 19.16 -15.38 -0.90
CA ILE A 150 18.56 -15.17 -2.22
C ILE A 150 19.43 -15.73 -3.32
N ILE A 151 20.75 -15.47 -3.29
CA ILE A 151 21.70 -15.99 -4.26
C ILE A 151 21.71 -17.52 -4.25
N ALA A 152 21.71 -18.14 -3.07
CA ALA A 152 21.64 -19.60 -2.92
C ALA A 152 20.34 -20.21 -3.48
N ALA A 153 19.25 -19.47 -3.48
CA ALA A 153 17.98 -19.92 -4.06
C ALA A 153 17.95 -19.88 -5.59
N GLN A 154 18.92 -19.23 -6.22
CA GLN A 154 19.04 -19.09 -7.67
C GLN A 154 17.71 -18.65 -8.34
N PRO A 155 17.14 -17.50 -7.97
CA PRO A 155 15.99 -16.97 -8.65
C PRO A 155 16.33 -16.55 -10.08
N ASP A 156 15.35 -16.59 -10.95
CA ASP A 156 15.49 -16.05 -12.30
C ASP A 156 15.01 -14.59 -12.41
N LEU A 157 14.38 -14.06 -11.35
CA LEU A 157 14.06 -12.65 -11.22
C LEU A 157 13.92 -12.23 -9.75
N VAL A 158 14.58 -11.13 -9.38
CA VAL A 158 14.33 -10.40 -8.12
C VAL A 158 13.76 -9.02 -8.43
N LEU A 159 12.62 -8.70 -7.83
CA LEU A 159 11.95 -7.40 -7.97
C LEU A 159 12.25 -6.54 -6.75
N THR A 160 12.99 -5.45 -6.94
CA THR A 160 13.37 -4.48 -5.90
C THR A 160 12.68 -3.14 -6.12
N VAL A 161 12.77 -2.25 -5.15
CA VAL A 161 12.29 -0.86 -5.23
C VAL A 161 13.41 0.11 -4.93
N ILE A 162 13.19 1.38 -5.21
CA ILE A 162 14.16 2.46 -4.98
C ILE A 162 14.73 2.46 -3.55
N PHE A 163 13.93 2.09 -2.56
CA PHE A 163 14.32 2.03 -1.14
C PHE A 163 15.04 0.74 -0.73
N SER A 164 15.11 -0.27 -1.61
CA SER A 164 15.89 -1.46 -1.33
C SER A 164 17.39 -1.12 -1.20
N ASP A 165 18.06 -1.73 -0.23
CA ASP A 165 19.45 -1.44 0.10
C ASP A 165 20.36 -1.52 -1.12
N ALA A 166 21.23 -0.53 -1.32
CA ALA A 166 22.09 -0.42 -2.49
C ALA A 166 23.13 -1.55 -2.54
N ILE A 167 23.68 -1.94 -1.37
CA ILE A 167 24.67 -3.03 -1.27
C ILE A 167 24.01 -4.36 -1.59
N PHE A 168 22.80 -4.58 -1.08
CA PHE A 168 21.98 -5.75 -1.42
C PHE A 168 21.78 -5.85 -2.95
N LYS A 169 21.31 -4.79 -3.60
CA LYS A 169 21.14 -4.77 -5.07
C LYS A 169 22.44 -5.01 -5.82
N GLN A 170 23.55 -4.44 -5.34
CA GLN A 170 24.86 -4.65 -5.94
C GLN A 170 25.32 -6.12 -5.85
N ARG A 171 25.15 -6.77 -4.70
CA ARG A 171 25.52 -8.18 -4.51
C ARG A 171 24.73 -9.12 -5.43
N LEU A 172 23.44 -8.89 -5.61
CA LEU A 172 22.62 -9.66 -6.54
C LEU A 172 23.12 -9.53 -7.98
N ARG A 173 23.45 -8.31 -8.42
CA ARG A 173 24.00 -8.06 -9.76
C ARG A 173 25.36 -8.72 -9.95
N GLN A 174 26.26 -8.66 -8.95
CA GLN A 174 27.56 -9.32 -8.99
C GLN A 174 27.46 -10.85 -9.05
N ALA A 175 26.42 -11.42 -8.45
CA ALA A 175 26.10 -12.84 -8.54
C ALA A 175 25.39 -13.23 -9.85
N GLY A 176 25.17 -12.29 -10.78
CA GLY A 176 24.48 -12.55 -12.04
C GLY A 176 22.98 -12.76 -11.91
N ILE A 177 22.36 -12.40 -10.77
CA ILE A 177 20.91 -12.54 -10.55
C ILE A 177 20.18 -11.42 -11.29
N PRO A 178 19.27 -11.72 -12.23
CA PRO A 178 18.42 -10.72 -12.87
C PRO A 178 17.63 -9.94 -11.82
N THR A 179 17.88 -8.62 -11.75
CA THR A 179 17.30 -7.75 -10.74
C THR A 179 16.66 -6.55 -11.42
N LEU A 180 15.37 -6.38 -11.26
CA LEU A 180 14.62 -5.27 -11.79
C LEU A 180 14.24 -4.31 -10.65
N ASP A 181 14.69 -3.07 -10.74
CA ASP A 181 14.45 -2.03 -9.74
C ASP A 181 13.26 -1.18 -10.15
N LEU A 182 12.11 -1.50 -9.60
CA LEU A 182 10.86 -0.75 -9.82
C LEU A 182 10.88 0.54 -8.98
N GLY A 183 10.05 1.50 -9.36
CA GLY A 183 9.81 2.67 -8.53
C GLY A 183 9.10 2.34 -7.22
N SER A 184 8.46 3.34 -6.66
CA SER A 184 7.48 3.15 -5.59
C SER A 184 6.22 3.89 -5.98
N PRO A 185 5.08 3.20 -6.14
CA PRO A 185 3.82 3.85 -6.45
C PRO A 185 3.44 4.85 -5.35
N ASP A 186 3.04 6.03 -5.75
CA ASP A 186 2.65 7.14 -4.89
C ASP A 186 1.22 7.64 -5.15
N SER A 187 0.51 6.95 -6.02
CA SER A 187 -0.86 7.26 -6.41
C SER A 187 -1.56 6.00 -6.92
N LEU A 188 -2.89 6.01 -6.94
CA LEU A 188 -3.66 4.92 -7.54
C LEU A 188 -3.27 4.73 -9.01
N GLU A 189 -3.04 5.80 -9.76
CA GLU A 189 -2.63 5.72 -11.16
C GLU A 189 -1.30 4.97 -11.31
N SER A 190 -0.31 5.28 -10.45
CA SER A 190 0.99 4.60 -10.48
C SER A 190 0.89 3.13 -10.05
N VAL A 191 0.01 2.80 -9.08
CA VAL A 191 -0.32 1.40 -8.74
C VAL A 191 -0.89 0.65 -9.93
N LEU A 192 -1.85 1.25 -10.66
CA LEU A 192 -2.44 0.61 -11.84
C LEU A 192 -1.40 0.36 -12.95
N LYS A 193 -0.49 1.32 -13.17
CA LYS A 193 0.62 1.17 -14.11
C LYS A 193 1.58 0.05 -13.70
N GLU A 194 1.89 -0.04 -12.40
CA GLU A 194 2.76 -1.09 -11.87
C GLU A 194 2.11 -2.48 -11.99
N ILE A 195 0.82 -2.63 -11.72
CA ILE A 195 0.09 -3.90 -11.92
C ILE A 195 0.19 -4.34 -13.38
N LYS A 196 -0.03 -3.42 -14.34
CA LYS A 196 0.11 -3.72 -15.76
C LYS A 196 1.53 -4.16 -16.10
N LEU A 197 2.53 -3.40 -15.67
CA LEU A 197 3.95 -3.68 -15.89
C LEU A 197 4.35 -5.06 -15.31
N LEU A 198 3.91 -5.39 -14.10
CA LEU A 198 4.15 -6.69 -13.49
C LEU A 198 3.49 -7.82 -14.28
N GLY A 199 2.29 -7.60 -14.83
CA GLY A 199 1.67 -8.54 -15.75
C GLY A 199 2.54 -8.84 -16.97
N GLU A 200 3.07 -7.80 -17.61
CA GLU A 200 3.96 -7.90 -18.78
C GLU A 200 5.27 -8.63 -18.45
N ILE A 201 5.92 -8.27 -17.33
CA ILE A 201 7.17 -8.90 -16.84
C ILE A 201 6.97 -10.40 -16.58
N LEU A 202 5.84 -10.77 -16.02
CA LEU A 202 5.58 -12.14 -15.57
C LEU A 202 4.94 -13.02 -16.65
N GLY A 203 4.46 -12.43 -17.75
CA GLY A 203 3.59 -13.13 -18.71
C GLY A 203 2.20 -13.45 -18.14
N GLU A 204 1.76 -12.65 -17.16
CA GLU A 204 0.45 -12.75 -16.51
C GLU A 204 -0.48 -11.62 -16.92
N ASP A 205 -0.38 -11.19 -18.17
CA ASP A 205 -1.14 -10.05 -18.74
C ASP A 205 -2.65 -10.17 -18.50
N ALA A 206 -3.20 -11.38 -18.64
CA ALA A 206 -4.62 -11.65 -18.44
C ALA A 206 -5.05 -11.45 -16.97
N ASN A 207 -4.24 -11.94 -16.02
CA ASN A 207 -4.50 -11.79 -14.59
C ASN A 207 -4.36 -10.33 -14.16
N ALA A 208 -3.33 -9.63 -14.65
CA ALA A 208 -3.18 -8.20 -14.42
C ALA A 208 -4.37 -7.39 -14.97
N ALA A 209 -4.80 -7.67 -16.20
CA ALA A 209 -5.98 -7.03 -16.79
C ALA A 209 -7.26 -7.32 -15.99
N ALA A 210 -7.42 -8.52 -15.44
CA ALA A 210 -8.54 -8.87 -14.58
C ALA A 210 -8.52 -8.07 -13.28
N LEU A 211 -7.37 -7.98 -12.60
CA LEU A 211 -7.21 -7.16 -11.39
C LEU A 211 -7.52 -5.68 -11.66
N LEU A 212 -7.00 -5.12 -12.75
CA LEU A 212 -7.26 -3.75 -13.15
C LEU A 212 -8.77 -3.47 -13.38
N ARG A 213 -9.50 -4.41 -13.99
CA ARG A 213 -10.96 -4.29 -14.16
C ARG A 213 -11.69 -4.32 -12.82
N ILE A 214 -11.29 -5.20 -11.90
CA ILE A 214 -11.86 -5.28 -10.56
C ILE A 214 -11.65 -3.94 -9.84
N ILE A 215 -10.41 -3.43 -9.80
CA ILE A 215 -10.11 -2.15 -9.14
C ILE A 215 -10.97 -1.04 -9.72
N LYS A 216 -11.08 -0.93 -11.04
CA LYS A 216 -11.87 0.10 -11.71
C LYS A 216 -13.37 0.01 -11.38
N SER A 217 -13.92 -1.21 -11.38
CA SER A 217 -15.31 -1.47 -11.03
C SER A 217 -15.61 -1.13 -9.56
N GLU A 218 -14.75 -1.57 -8.64
CA GLU A 218 -14.96 -1.31 -7.21
C GLU A 218 -14.70 0.16 -6.85
N GLN A 219 -13.78 0.84 -7.54
CA GLN A 219 -13.59 2.29 -7.40
C GLN A 219 -14.84 3.07 -7.81
N ALA A 220 -15.47 2.70 -8.94
CA ALA A 220 -16.73 3.31 -9.37
C ALA A 220 -17.86 3.06 -8.37
N ARG A 221 -17.92 1.85 -7.78
CA ARG A 221 -18.90 1.51 -6.73
C ARG A 221 -18.67 2.32 -5.44
N LEU A 222 -17.41 2.46 -5.03
CA LEU A 222 -17.05 3.30 -3.89
C LEU A 222 -17.50 4.74 -4.14
N SER A 223 -17.12 5.31 -5.28
CA SER A 223 -17.49 6.68 -5.65
C SER A 223 -19.00 6.91 -5.65
N ALA A 224 -19.78 5.94 -6.16
CA ALA A 224 -21.24 6.02 -6.17
C ALA A 224 -21.89 5.88 -4.78
N ALA A 225 -21.18 5.28 -3.83
CA ALA A 225 -21.66 5.08 -2.47
C ALA A 225 -21.29 6.24 -1.52
N LEU A 226 -20.43 7.18 -1.94
CA LEU A 226 -20.04 8.32 -1.11
C LEU A 226 -21.21 9.30 -0.96
N PRO A 227 -21.40 9.87 0.24
CA PRO A 227 -22.40 10.92 0.45
C PRO A 227 -21.99 12.19 -0.30
N PRO A 228 -22.95 12.98 -0.83
CA PRO A 228 -22.66 14.26 -1.45
C PRO A 228 -22.03 15.22 -0.43
N GLN A 229 -20.93 15.85 -0.81
CA GLN A 229 -20.21 16.82 0.03
C GLN A 229 -20.18 18.19 -0.65
N PRO A 230 -20.83 19.23 -0.11
CA PRO A 230 -20.77 20.58 -0.68
C PRO A 230 -19.38 21.20 -0.58
N THR A 231 -18.60 20.82 0.45
CA THR A 231 -17.23 21.25 0.67
C THR A 231 -16.39 20.03 1.06
N PRO A 232 -15.31 19.72 0.36
CA PRO A 232 -14.43 18.61 0.69
C PRO A 232 -13.84 18.74 2.10
N LEU A 233 -13.82 17.66 2.86
CA LEU A 233 -13.14 17.61 4.15
C LEU A 233 -11.63 17.75 3.98
N ARG A 234 -11.00 18.56 4.83
CA ARG A 234 -9.56 18.79 4.85
C ARG A 234 -8.90 17.82 5.84
N LEU A 235 -8.22 16.82 5.31
CA LEU A 235 -7.59 15.75 6.07
C LEU A 235 -6.09 15.99 6.18
N LEU A 236 -5.52 15.78 7.36
CA LEU A 236 -4.08 15.76 7.58
C LEU A 236 -3.66 14.41 8.17
N TYR A 237 -2.83 13.67 7.45
CA TYR A 237 -2.13 12.52 8.02
C TYR A 237 -0.86 13.00 8.72
N TYR A 238 -0.79 12.80 10.04
CA TYR A 238 0.33 13.19 10.88
C TYR A 238 1.03 11.93 11.40
N ASP A 239 2.22 11.63 10.86
CA ASP A 239 3.01 10.46 11.23
C ASP A 239 4.04 10.79 12.32
N MET A 240 4.70 9.77 12.84
CA MET A 240 5.73 9.91 13.87
C MET A 240 6.80 10.92 13.45
N GLY A 241 7.28 11.70 14.43
CA GLY A 241 8.25 12.76 14.18
C GLY A 241 7.69 14.00 13.47
N GLY A 242 6.37 14.11 13.31
CA GLY A 242 5.74 15.27 12.65
C GLY A 242 5.79 15.20 11.12
N TYR A 243 6.05 14.03 10.55
CA TYR A 243 6.05 13.87 9.10
C TYR A 243 4.63 13.81 8.55
N ILE A 244 4.42 14.52 7.46
CA ILE A 244 3.15 14.55 6.74
C ILE A 244 3.38 14.29 5.25
N PRO A 245 2.45 13.61 4.56
CA PRO A 245 2.53 13.39 3.13
C PRO A 245 2.03 14.58 2.32
N GLY A 246 2.72 14.87 1.21
CA GLY A 246 2.32 15.87 0.24
C GLY A 246 1.58 15.29 -0.97
N LYS A 247 1.60 16.03 -2.08
CA LYS A 247 0.89 15.72 -3.34
C LYS A 247 1.28 14.35 -3.90
N SER A 248 2.57 14.02 -3.86
CA SER A 248 3.10 12.76 -4.36
C SER A 248 3.10 11.69 -3.28
N SER A 249 1.90 11.30 -2.85
CA SER A 249 1.70 10.27 -1.82
C SER A 249 0.40 9.49 -2.04
N ASN A 250 0.40 8.24 -1.62
CA ASN A 250 -0.81 7.42 -1.63
C ASN A 250 -1.92 8.00 -0.77
N PHE A 251 -1.57 8.75 0.29
CA PHE A 251 -2.58 9.43 1.10
C PHE A 251 -3.35 10.49 0.32
N THR A 252 -2.70 11.21 -0.61
CA THR A 252 -3.43 12.12 -1.52
C THR A 252 -4.44 11.36 -2.37
N SER A 253 -4.06 10.21 -2.94
CA SER A 253 -5.01 9.37 -3.67
C SER A 253 -6.14 8.82 -2.79
N LEU A 254 -5.86 8.50 -1.52
CA LEU A 254 -6.93 8.12 -0.57
C LEU A 254 -7.91 9.27 -0.38
N CYS A 255 -7.43 10.50 -0.16
CA CYS A 255 -8.28 11.68 -0.04
C CYS A 255 -9.13 11.89 -1.30
N GLU A 256 -8.52 11.84 -2.48
CA GLU A 256 -9.22 12.01 -3.76
C GLU A 256 -10.31 10.94 -3.97
N MET A 257 -10.02 9.68 -3.65
CA MET A 257 -11.00 8.59 -3.79
C MET A 257 -12.20 8.72 -2.87
N VAL A 258 -12.09 9.44 -1.75
CA VAL A 258 -13.18 9.65 -0.80
C VAL A 258 -13.78 11.07 -0.84
N GLY A 259 -13.40 11.88 -1.84
CA GLY A 259 -13.91 13.24 -2.01
C GLY A 259 -13.38 14.23 -0.96
N ALA A 260 -12.20 13.99 -0.41
CA ALA A 260 -11.53 14.84 0.58
C ALA A 260 -10.25 15.49 0.00
N VAL A 261 -9.64 16.38 0.75
CA VAL A 261 -8.39 17.08 0.39
C VAL A 261 -7.30 16.74 1.39
N ASN A 262 -6.10 16.38 0.88
CA ASN A 262 -4.90 16.28 1.69
C ASN A 262 -4.34 17.70 1.96
N VAL A 263 -4.32 18.11 3.23
CA VAL A 263 -3.84 19.43 3.64
C VAL A 263 -2.36 19.64 3.27
N GLY A 264 -1.51 18.61 3.39
CA GLY A 264 -0.12 18.72 2.97
C GLY A 264 0.03 19.05 1.48
N ALA A 265 -0.77 18.42 0.62
CA ALA A 265 -0.81 18.74 -0.82
C ALA A 265 -1.39 20.12 -1.10
N GLU A 266 -2.45 20.54 -0.40
CA GLU A 266 -3.05 21.87 -0.48
C GLU A 266 -2.04 22.97 -0.14
N GLN A 267 -1.15 22.73 0.82
CA GLN A 267 -0.09 23.65 1.23
C GLN A 267 1.17 23.58 0.37
N GLY A 268 1.10 22.93 -0.78
CA GLY A 268 2.17 22.89 -1.78
C GLY A 268 3.33 21.95 -1.45
N ILE A 269 3.16 21.03 -0.52
CA ILE A 269 4.15 19.98 -0.25
C ILE A 269 4.06 18.93 -1.35
N ASN A 270 5.19 18.59 -1.97
CA ASN A 270 5.21 17.57 -3.02
C ASN A 270 5.42 16.15 -2.49
N SER A 271 6.40 15.96 -1.62
CA SER A 271 6.76 14.67 -1.05
C SER A 271 6.38 14.59 0.44
N TRP A 272 7.18 13.94 1.25
CA TRP A 272 7.04 13.94 2.70
C TRP A 272 7.80 15.10 3.33
N ARG A 273 7.20 15.80 4.29
CA ARG A 273 7.82 16.91 5.01
C ARG A 273 7.51 16.82 6.50
N GLN A 274 8.48 17.18 7.32
CA GLN A 274 8.30 17.40 8.74
C GLN A 274 7.71 18.80 8.99
N ILE A 275 6.70 18.90 9.87
CA ILE A 275 6.11 20.14 10.33
C ILE A 275 6.10 20.18 11.86
N ASP A 276 6.09 21.39 12.41
CA ASP A 276 5.87 21.64 13.83
C ASP A 276 4.38 21.83 14.17
N HIS A 277 4.08 21.91 15.44
CA HIS A 277 2.72 22.06 15.94
C HIS A 277 2.15 23.47 15.66
N GLU A 278 2.98 24.48 15.51
CA GLU A 278 2.53 25.83 15.09
C GLU A 278 2.02 25.80 13.66
N THR A 279 2.72 25.13 12.77
CA THR A 279 2.30 24.90 11.39
C THR A 279 1.02 24.07 11.32
N LEU A 280 0.91 23.00 12.12
CA LEU A 280 -0.29 22.21 12.23
C LEU A 280 -1.50 23.05 12.65
N LEU A 281 -1.34 23.88 13.68
CA LEU A 281 -2.38 24.79 14.18
C LEU A 281 -2.77 25.83 13.11
N LYS A 282 -1.80 26.43 12.42
CA LYS A 282 -2.03 27.41 11.34
C LYS A 282 -2.82 26.83 10.18
N TRP A 283 -2.58 25.56 9.81
CA TRP A 283 -3.30 24.92 8.71
C TRP A 283 -4.70 24.46 9.09
N ASP A 284 -4.93 24.23 10.36
CA ASP A 284 -6.22 23.94 10.98
C ASP A 284 -7.09 22.94 10.17
N PRO A 285 -6.69 21.67 10.09
CA PRO A 285 -7.43 20.65 9.36
C PRO A 285 -8.78 20.35 10.00
N ASP A 286 -9.71 19.79 9.23
CA ASP A 286 -11.00 19.30 9.75
C ASP A 286 -10.83 18.00 10.52
N ILE A 287 -9.93 17.15 10.06
CA ILE A 287 -9.63 15.82 10.64
C ILE A 287 -8.11 15.62 10.62
N ILE A 288 -7.57 15.15 11.75
CA ILE A 288 -6.20 14.65 11.85
C ILE A 288 -6.24 13.13 11.93
N ILE A 289 -5.52 12.47 11.04
CA ILE A 289 -5.35 11.03 11.00
C ILE A 289 -3.95 10.69 11.51
N ILE A 290 -3.85 9.73 12.40
CA ILE A 290 -2.58 9.25 13.00
C ILE A 290 -2.49 7.74 12.93
N PRO A 291 -1.29 7.15 12.90
CA PRO A 291 -1.15 5.70 13.03
C PRO A 291 -1.67 5.22 14.40
N LEU A 292 -2.52 4.20 14.39
CA LEU A 292 -3.09 3.61 15.60
C LEU A 292 -2.01 3.10 16.56
N GLU A 293 -0.92 2.57 16.01
CA GLU A 293 0.20 1.97 16.75
C GLU A 293 1.13 3.01 17.39
N SER A 294 0.87 4.30 17.16
CA SER A 294 1.69 5.40 17.68
C SER A 294 1.14 5.92 19.00
N ASN A 295 1.98 6.62 19.77
CA ASN A 295 1.58 7.38 20.95
C ASN A 295 1.10 8.81 20.61
N LEU A 296 0.98 9.14 19.33
CA LEU A 296 0.67 10.50 18.86
C LEU A 296 -0.66 11.03 19.38
N LYS A 297 -1.64 10.17 19.62
CA LYS A 297 -2.92 10.60 20.20
C LYS A 297 -2.72 11.27 21.56
N VAL A 298 -1.94 10.67 22.44
CA VAL A 298 -1.63 11.23 23.77
C VAL A 298 -0.81 12.51 23.62
N THR A 299 0.25 12.48 22.82
CA THR A 299 1.15 13.63 22.61
C THR A 299 0.40 14.86 22.08
N LEU A 300 -0.44 14.70 21.05
CA LEU A 300 -1.17 15.82 20.44
C LEU A 300 -2.27 16.35 21.36
N LEU A 301 -2.96 15.51 22.11
CA LEU A 301 -4.02 15.94 23.04
C LEU A 301 -3.46 16.65 24.28
N GLN A 302 -2.22 16.36 24.67
CA GLN A 302 -1.58 17.00 25.83
C GLN A 302 -0.85 18.30 25.47
N ASP A 303 -0.69 18.62 24.19
CA ASP A 303 -0.02 19.86 23.77
C ASP A 303 -0.93 21.08 23.96
N PRO A 304 -0.54 22.03 24.85
CA PRO A 304 -1.35 23.25 25.09
C PRO A 304 -1.54 24.11 23.84
N LEU A 305 -0.58 24.10 22.92
CA LEU A 305 -0.66 24.87 21.67
C LEU A 305 -1.80 24.35 20.78
N LEU A 306 -1.97 23.02 20.73
CA LEU A 306 -2.95 22.37 19.84
C LEU A 306 -4.38 22.36 20.39
N GLN A 307 -4.61 22.82 21.62
CA GLN A 307 -5.96 22.93 22.21
C GLN A 307 -6.90 23.82 21.37
N HIS A 308 -6.34 24.70 20.53
CA HIS A 308 -7.10 25.57 19.64
C HIS A 308 -7.36 24.95 18.25
N CYS A 309 -6.72 23.86 17.91
CA CYS A 309 -6.92 23.16 16.63
C CYS A 309 -8.35 22.59 16.52
N ARG A 310 -9.02 22.88 15.41
CA ARG A 310 -10.41 22.49 15.16
C ARG A 310 -10.64 20.99 15.25
N ALA A 311 -9.75 20.20 14.63
CA ALA A 311 -9.85 18.74 14.66
C ALA A 311 -9.79 18.19 16.09
N LEU A 312 -8.91 18.73 16.95
CA LEU A 312 -8.80 18.27 18.33
C LEU A 312 -10.01 18.68 19.16
N LYS A 313 -10.48 19.95 19.03
CA LYS A 313 -11.68 20.44 19.72
C LYS A 313 -12.94 19.63 19.39
N SER A 314 -13.06 19.20 18.15
CA SER A 314 -14.22 18.41 17.69
C SER A 314 -14.06 16.91 17.89
N GLY A 315 -12.97 16.44 18.54
CA GLY A 315 -12.70 15.02 18.74
C GLY A 315 -12.32 14.26 17.45
N LYS A 316 -11.96 14.99 16.40
CA LYS A 316 -11.61 14.42 15.08
C LYS A 316 -10.12 14.15 14.93
N LEU A 317 -9.50 13.64 15.98
CA LEU A 317 -8.17 13.03 15.96
C LEU A 317 -8.36 11.51 15.88
N LEU A 318 -8.20 10.96 14.66
CA LEU A 318 -8.63 9.62 14.32
C LEU A 318 -7.44 8.67 14.15
N PRO A 319 -7.23 7.71 15.06
CA PRO A 319 -6.22 6.68 14.89
C PRO A 319 -6.72 5.64 13.88
N ILE A 320 -5.90 5.34 12.87
CA ILE A 320 -6.15 4.31 11.85
C ILE A 320 -4.94 3.37 11.82
N PRO A 321 -5.14 2.03 11.72
CA PRO A 321 -4.02 1.11 11.60
C PRO A 321 -3.09 1.51 10.44
N GLY A 322 -1.78 1.60 10.73
CA GLY A 322 -0.78 2.09 9.78
C GLY A 322 -0.71 1.27 8.49
N LEU A 323 -1.12 0.02 8.54
CA LEU A 323 -1.32 -0.86 7.40
C LEU A 323 -2.16 -0.21 6.30
N TYR A 324 -3.29 0.43 6.64
CA TYR A 324 -4.18 1.09 5.69
C TYR A 324 -3.65 2.46 5.21
N LEU A 325 -2.78 3.09 5.98
CA LEU A 325 -2.24 4.41 5.64
C LEU A 325 -0.99 4.34 4.73
N ARG A 326 -0.28 3.20 4.75
CA ARG A 326 1.02 3.02 4.09
C ARG A 326 0.97 2.07 2.89
N THR A 327 -0.19 1.50 2.55
CA THR A 327 -0.32 0.60 1.41
C THR A 327 0.01 1.30 0.08
N ASN A 328 0.69 0.58 -0.80
CA ASN A 328 1.09 1.03 -2.13
C ASN A 328 0.83 -0.05 -3.20
N SER A 329 -0.23 -0.82 -3.01
CA SER A 329 -0.69 -1.90 -3.89
C SER A 329 -2.17 -1.71 -4.25
N GLN A 330 -2.78 -2.75 -4.85
CA GLN A 330 -4.22 -2.82 -5.10
C GLN A 330 -5.08 -2.57 -3.85
N PHE A 331 -4.54 -2.80 -2.66
CA PHE A 331 -5.25 -2.58 -1.40
C PHE A 331 -5.44 -1.10 -1.03
N LEU A 332 -4.86 -0.18 -1.82
CA LEU A 332 -5.16 1.25 -1.69
C LEU A 332 -6.67 1.51 -1.78
N LEU A 333 -7.40 0.75 -2.60
CA LEU A 333 -8.85 0.83 -2.68
C LEU A 333 -9.56 0.33 -1.40
N LEU A 334 -9.01 -0.71 -0.75
CA LEU A 334 -9.52 -1.18 0.55
C LEU A 334 -9.33 -0.09 1.62
N SER A 335 -8.18 0.58 1.61
CA SER A 335 -7.88 1.70 2.51
C SER A 335 -8.81 2.90 2.27
N ALA A 336 -9.10 3.23 1.02
CA ALA A 336 -10.06 4.29 0.70
C ALA A 336 -11.47 3.95 1.19
N ASN A 337 -11.90 2.69 1.03
CA ASN A 337 -13.19 2.22 1.53
C ASN A 337 -13.28 2.33 3.07
N LEU A 338 -12.22 1.97 3.78
CA LEU A 338 -12.13 2.14 5.24
C LEU A 338 -12.16 3.63 5.62
N LEU A 339 -11.37 4.45 4.95
CA LEU A 339 -11.30 5.89 5.21
C LEU A 339 -12.68 6.55 5.02
N ALA A 340 -13.44 6.18 3.98
CA ALA A 340 -14.78 6.68 3.76
C ALA A 340 -15.72 6.38 4.95
N GLY A 341 -15.69 5.15 5.49
CA GLY A 341 -16.47 4.80 6.67
C GLY A 341 -16.06 5.58 7.93
N ILE A 342 -14.77 5.92 8.04
CA ILE A 342 -14.25 6.69 9.19
C ILE A 342 -14.65 8.17 9.11
N ILE A 343 -14.54 8.79 7.94
CA ILE A 343 -14.79 10.24 7.80
C ILE A 343 -16.26 10.59 7.57
N TYR A 344 -17.08 9.60 7.18
CA TYR A 344 -18.54 9.75 6.96
C TYR A 344 -19.33 8.73 7.78
N PRO A 345 -19.15 8.65 9.10
CA PRO A 345 -19.73 7.58 9.93
C PRO A 345 -21.27 7.53 9.90
N ASP A 346 -21.92 8.67 9.66
CA ASP A 346 -23.40 8.77 9.63
C ASP A 346 -24.00 8.33 8.29
N ALA A 347 -23.17 8.01 7.29
CA ALA A 347 -23.64 7.64 5.96
C ALA A 347 -23.79 6.11 5.77
N TYR A 348 -23.22 5.29 6.69
CA TYR A 348 -23.12 3.83 6.51
C TYR A 348 -23.55 3.00 7.71
#